data_25cb88efbdb325448fd08c04bdfe9371
#
_entry.id   25cb88efbdb325448fd08c04bdfe9371
#
_cell.length_a   1.000
_cell.length_b   1.000
_cell.length_c   1.000
_cell.angle_alpha   90.00
_cell.angle_beta   90.00
_cell.angle_gamma   90.00
#
_symmetry.space_group_name_H-M   'P 1'
#
loop_
_entity.id
_entity.type
_entity.pdbx_description
1 polymer ?
#
loop_
_entity_poly.entity_id
_entity_poly.type
_entity_poly.pdbx_seq_one_letter_code
_entity_poly.pdbx_strand_id
1 'polypeptide(L)'
;MLSIPFRALLYRRGREPSAIAVKVDGELHPVRVRRHRQARRYTLRIHAVSREVVLTMPPRGSVKHARDFAEKHGAWIAARLRRLPGAEPFVHGAMLPLRGHLHRIEHRPGARGTVWAETRDGEHLLCVAGDAPYISRRVHDFLKREAKHDLEAASRRATQALGIVFRRVSVRDQRSRWGSCSSSGVLSFSWRLIMAPPFVLER
;
A
#
# COMPACT_ATOMS: atom_id res chain seq x y z
N MET A 1 38.06 -17.27 39.15
CA MET A 1 38.05 -17.75 37.75
C MET A 1 36.63 -18.25 37.45
N LEU A 2 35.76 -17.41 36.86
CA LEU A 2 34.40 -17.77 36.44
C LEU A 2 34.44 -18.12 34.94
N SER A 3 34.34 -19.41 34.66
CA SER A 3 34.32 -19.98 33.32
C SER A 3 32.94 -19.70 32.70
N ILE A 4 32.86 -18.80 31.73
CA ILE A 4 31.64 -18.55 30.92
C ILE A 4 31.51 -19.72 29.95
N PRO A 5 30.41 -20.45 29.88
CA PRO A 5 30.27 -21.57 28.99
C PRO A 5 30.22 -21.07 27.54
N PHE A 6 31.12 -21.58 26.72
CA PHE A 6 31.36 -21.29 25.31
C PHE A 6 30.16 -21.54 24.37
N ARG A 7 29.03 -22.04 24.89
CA ARG A 7 27.82 -22.38 24.14
C ARG A 7 26.84 -21.19 23.94
N ALA A 8 27.04 -20.08 24.65
CA ALA A 8 26.12 -18.93 24.58
C ALA A 8 26.47 -17.93 23.45
N LEU A 9 27.60 -18.10 22.75
CA LEU A 9 28.07 -17.16 21.71
C LEU A 9 27.66 -17.52 20.28
N LEU A 10 26.98 -18.65 20.06
CA LEU A 10 26.78 -19.18 18.69
C LEU A 10 25.39 -18.95 18.09
N TYR A 11 24.49 -18.17 18.72
CA TYR A 11 23.16 -17.92 18.14
C TYR A 11 22.67 -16.47 18.32
N ARG A 12 23.46 -15.47 17.99
CA ARG A 12 22.88 -14.23 17.45
C ARG A 12 22.58 -14.52 15.98
N ARG A 13 21.37 -15.00 15.71
CA ARG A 13 20.82 -14.95 14.35
C ARG A 13 20.92 -13.51 13.89
N GLY A 14 21.84 -13.23 12.96
CA GLY A 14 21.90 -11.95 12.28
C GLY A 14 20.50 -11.61 11.80
N ARG A 15 20.06 -10.38 12.01
CA ARG A 15 18.75 -9.90 11.58
C ARG A 15 18.62 -10.21 10.09
N GLU A 16 17.72 -11.12 9.73
CA GLU A 16 17.53 -11.51 8.33
C GLU A 16 17.27 -10.25 7.50
N PRO A 17 17.85 -10.11 6.31
CA PRO A 17 17.65 -8.94 5.48
C PRO A 17 16.16 -8.83 5.15
N SER A 18 15.58 -7.65 5.41
CA SER A 18 14.19 -7.34 5.08
C SER A 18 13.95 -7.20 3.57
N ALA A 19 15.03 -7.06 2.80
CA ALA A 19 15.01 -6.99 1.34
C ALA A 19 16.29 -7.63 0.75
N ILE A 20 16.16 -8.18 -0.45
CA ILE A 20 17.26 -8.69 -1.28
C ILE A 20 17.27 -7.93 -2.60
N ALA A 21 18.45 -7.67 -3.15
CA ALA A 21 18.58 -7.16 -4.52
C ALA A 21 18.59 -8.34 -5.49
N VAL A 22 17.75 -8.26 -6.52
CA VAL A 22 17.63 -9.26 -7.57
C VAL A 22 17.84 -8.59 -8.91
N LYS A 23 18.69 -9.17 -9.76
CA LYS A 23 18.97 -8.66 -11.10
C LYS A 23 17.83 -9.05 -12.03
N VAL A 24 17.19 -8.05 -12.66
CA VAL A 24 16.08 -8.21 -13.57
C VAL A 24 16.31 -7.31 -14.78
N ASP A 25 16.40 -7.88 -15.97
CA ASP A 25 16.67 -7.15 -17.22
C ASP A 25 17.92 -6.21 -17.14
N GLY A 26 18.94 -6.63 -16.39
CA GLY A 26 20.17 -5.84 -16.20
C GLY A 26 20.12 -4.85 -15.03
N GLU A 27 18.96 -4.52 -14.48
CA GLU A 27 18.76 -3.63 -13.34
C GLU A 27 18.60 -4.38 -12.03
N LEU A 28 19.07 -3.77 -10.93
CA LEU A 28 18.87 -4.30 -9.59
C LEU A 28 17.54 -3.82 -9.00
N HIS A 29 16.62 -4.76 -8.80
CA HIS A 29 15.34 -4.48 -8.16
C HIS A 29 15.34 -4.94 -6.70
N PRO A 30 14.90 -4.08 -5.77
CA PRO A 30 14.73 -4.48 -4.38
C PRO A 30 13.50 -5.38 -4.26
N VAL A 31 13.70 -6.58 -3.72
CA VAL A 31 12.64 -7.54 -3.40
C VAL A 31 12.54 -7.67 -1.89
N ARG A 32 11.42 -7.20 -1.33
CA ARG A 32 11.14 -7.33 0.09
C ARG A 32 10.90 -8.78 0.45
N VAL A 33 11.61 -9.29 1.45
CA VAL A 33 11.45 -10.67 1.92
C VAL A 33 10.58 -10.68 3.17
N ARG A 34 9.55 -11.53 3.15
CA ARG A 34 8.64 -11.73 4.27
C ARG A 34 8.53 -13.22 4.61
N ARG A 35 8.87 -13.59 5.83
CA ARG A 35 8.61 -14.92 6.37
C ARG A 35 7.17 -15.01 6.87
N HIS A 36 6.45 -16.08 6.50
CA HIS A 36 5.05 -16.24 6.91
C HIS A 36 4.81 -17.65 7.46
N ARG A 37 4.19 -17.74 8.65
CA ARG A 37 4.02 -19.00 9.38
C ARG A 37 3.26 -20.08 8.60
N GLN A 38 2.27 -19.69 7.83
CA GLN A 38 1.42 -20.60 7.04
C GLN A 38 1.91 -20.78 5.60
N ALA A 39 2.99 -20.14 5.19
CA ALA A 39 3.50 -20.32 3.83
C ALA A 39 4.16 -21.70 3.72
N ARG A 40 3.71 -22.47 2.73
CA ARG A 40 4.26 -23.80 2.39
C ARG A 40 5.26 -23.73 1.24
N ARG A 41 5.28 -22.64 0.48
CA ARG A 41 6.13 -22.41 -0.70
C ARG A 41 6.55 -20.95 -0.82
N TYR A 42 7.57 -20.68 -1.62
CA TYR A 42 7.95 -19.33 -2.01
C TYR A 42 6.90 -18.76 -2.96
N THR A 43 6.50 -17.52 -2.75
CA THR A 43 5.59 -16.81 -3.64
C THR A 43 6.05 -15.38 -3.87
N LEU A 44 5.94 -14.91 -5.11
CA LEU A 44 6.18 -13.53 -5.49
C LEU A 44 4.85 -12.80 -5.69
N ARG A 45 4.77 -11.59 -5.18
CA ARG A 45 3.66 -10.66 -5.42
C ARG A 45 4.23 -9.28 -5.73
N ILE A 46 3.61 -8.58 -6.65
CA ILE A 46 3.95 -7.20 -6.97
C ILE A 46 2.78 -6.34 -6.57
N HIS A 47 3.03 -5.36 -5.70
CA HIS A 47 2.06 -4.35 -5.34
C HIS A 47 1.99 -3.33 -6.47
N ALA A 48 0.83 -3.20 -7.12
CA ALA A 48 0.74 -2.41 -8.33
C ALA A 48 0.87 -0.91 -8.10
N VAL A 49 0.56 -0.43 -6.92
CA VAL A 49 0.64 1.01 -6.60
C VAL A 49 2.05 1.39 -6.18
N SER A 50 2.57 0.70 -5.17
CA SER A 50 3.95 0.94 -4.70
C SER A 50 5.01 0.32 -5.60
N ARG A 51 4.62 -0.49 -6.60
CA ARG A 51 5.51 -1.29 -7.46
C ARG A 51 6.47 -2.18 -6.67
N GLU A 52 6.20 -2.36 -5.37
CA GLU A 52 7.02 -3.16 -4.46
C GLU A 52 6.88 -4.65 -4.79
N VAL A 53 8.01 -5.31 -5.00
CA VAL A 53 8.06 -6.76 -5.18
C VAL A 53 8.22 -7.40 -3.81
N VAL A 54 7.28 -8.24 -3.41
CA VAL A 54 7.28 -8.94 -2.13
C VAL A 54 7.40 -10.43 -2.36
N LEU A 55 8.45 -11.03 -1.81
CA LEU A 55 8.65 -12.46 -1.76
C LEU A 55 8.24 -12.98 -0.37
N THR A 56 7.25 -13.86 -0.36
CA THR A 56 6.85 -14.59 0.85
C THR A 56 7.52 -15.93 0.87
N MET A 57 8.18 -16.26 1.99
CA MET A 57 8.92 -17.51 2.17
C MET A 57 8.36 -18.32 3.35
N PRO A 58 8.51 -19.67 3.33
CA PRO A 58 8.14 -20.55 4.44
C PRO A 58 8.93 -20.23 5.73
N PRO A 59 8.44 -20.68 6.92
CA PRO A 59 9.12 -20.45 8.19
C PRO A 59 10.56 -20.99 8.24
N ARG A 60 10.79 -22.13 7.57
CA ARG A 60 12.12 -22.78 7.49
C ARG A 60 12.86 -22.51 6.17
N GLY A 61 12.32 -21.64 5.31
CA GLY A 61 12.95 -21.28 4.05
C GLY A 61 14.27 -20.52 4.26
N SER A 62 15.23 -20.64 3.33
CA SER A 62 16.47 -19.88 3.37
C SER A 62 16.41 -18.62 2.48
N VAL A 63 17.12 -17.58 2.88
CA VAL A 63 17.25 -16.34 2.10
C VAL A 63 17.97 -16.60 0.77
N LYS A 64 18.90 -17.56 0.74
CA LYS A 64 19.59 -17.98 -0.49
C LYS A 64 18.55 -18.52 -1.50
N HIS A 65 17.73 -19.50 -1.09
CA HIS A 65 16.68 -20.03 -1.97
C HIS A 65 15.63 -18.97 -2.34
N ALA A 66 15.38 -17.99 -1.46
CA ALA A 66 14.49 -16.86 -1.79
C ALA A 66 15.08 -16.01 -2.93
N ARG A 67 16.39 -15.76 -2.91
CA ARG A 67 17.10 -15.04 -3.97
C ARG A 67 17.06 -15.83 -5.28
N ASP A 68 17.50 -17.08 -5.25
CA ASP A 68 17.52 -17.96 -6.43
C ASP A 68 16.11 -18.06 -7.07
N PHE A 69 15.08 -18.17 -6.24
CA PHE A 69 13.69 -18.19 -6.69
C PHE A 69 13.29 -16.85 -7.33
N ALA A 70 13.66 -15.72 -6.76
CA ALA A 70 13.33 -14.41 -7.32
C ALA A 70 14.09 -14.14 -8.63
N GLU A 71 15.37 -14.52 -8.73
CA GLU A 71 16.18 -14.43 -9.93
C GLU A 71 15.63 -15.29 -11.06
N LYS A 72 15.26 -16.54 -10.77
CA LYS A 72 14.59 -17.42 -11.75
C LYS A 72 13.31 -16.83 -12.31
N HIS A 73 12.62 -15.98 -11.55
CA HIS A 73 11.38 -15.30 -11.97
C HIS A 73 11.62 -13.84 -12.38
N GLY A 74 12.85 -13.44 -12.62
CA GLY A 74 13.21 -12.07 -12.99
C GLY A 74 12.46 -11.55 -14.21
N ALA A 75 12.42 -12.32 -15.30
CA ALA A 75 11.68 -11.96 -16.50
C ALA A 75 10.17 -11.75 -16.24
N TRP A 76 9.56 -12.58 -15.36
CA TRP A 76 8.18 -12.38 -14.95
C TRP A 76 8.00 -11.09 -14.14
N ILE A 77 8.93 -10.80 -13.22
CA ILE A 77 8.92 -9.55 -12.42
C ILE A 77 8.97 -8.35 -13.37
N ALA A 78 9.92 -8.32 -14.32
CA ALA A 78 10.06 -7.25 -15.29
C ALA A 78 8.80 -7.06 -16.14
N ALA A 79 8.31 -8.13 -16.75
CA ALA A 79 7.11 -8.10 -17.57
C ALA A 79 5.89 -7.60 -16.78
N ARG A 80 5.79 -7.99 -15.51
CA ARG A 80 4.68 -7.55 -14.65
C ARG A 80 4.80 -6.09 -14.24
N LEU A 81 6.02 -5.62 -13.91
CA LEU A 81 6.29 -4.22 -13.60
C LEU A 81 6.03 -3.29 -14.79
N ARG A 82 6.38 -3.71 -16.02
CA ARG A 82 6.10 -2.97 -17.26
C ARG A 82 4.60 -2.85 -17.54
N ARG A 83 3.83 -3.90 -17.26
CA ARG A 83 2.37 -3.91 -17.46
C ARG A 83 1.59 -3.17 -16.38
N LEU A 84 2.23 -2.79 -15.29
CA LEU A 84 1.56 -1.95 -14.33
C LEU A 84 1.37 -0.58 -14.95
N PRO A 85 0.15 0.00 -14.90
CA PRO A 85 -0.01 1.40 -15.23
C PRO A 85 1.06 2.18 -14.48
N GLY A 86 1.73 3.11 -15.14
CA GLY A 86 2.63 4.01 -14.45
C GLY A 86 1.82 4.55 -13.27
N ALA A 87 2.21 4.24 -12.04
CA ALA A 87 1.73 5.02 -10.94
C ALA A 87 2.31 6.40 -11.21
N GLU A 88 1.50 7.30 -11.76
CA GLU A 88 1.91 8.69 -11.73
C GLU A 88 2.17 9.01 -10.27
N PRO A 89 3.43 9.30 -9.92
CA PRO A 89 3.74 9.57 -8.52
C PRO A 89 2.91 10.79 -8.13
N PHE A 90 2.33 10.79 -6.93
CA PHE A 90 1.69 11.99 -6.41
C PHE A 90 2.76 13.05 -6.19
N VAL A 91 3.03 13.84 -7.20
CA VAL A 91 4.02 14.93 -7.22
C VAL A 91 3.32 16.26 -7.47
N HIS A 92 4.03 17.35 -7.23
CA HIS A 92 3.53 18.69 -7.59
C HIS A 92 3.13 18.75 -9.07
N GLY A 93 1.97 19.31 -9.37
CA GLY A 93 1.40 19.43 -10.70
C GLY A 93 0.63 18.20 -11.18
N ALA A 94 0.77 17.03 -10.58
CA ALA A 94 0.02 15.85 -10.97
C ALA A 94 -1.48 16.02 -10.70
N MET A 95 -2.30 15.47 -11.60
CA MET A 95 -3.76 15.47 -11.47
C MET A 95 -4.24 14.18 -10.82
N LEU A 96 -5.16 14.27 -9.86
CA LEU A 96 -5.80 13.10 -9.29
C LEU A 96 -7.31 13.34 -9.07
N PRO A 97 -8.16 12.35 -9.27
CA PRO A 97 -9.56 12.46 -8.91
C PRO A 97 -9.75 12.32 -7.40
N LEU A 98 -10.56 13.19 -6.81
CA LEU A 98 -11.03 13.11 -5.44
C LEU A 98 -12.53 13.40 -5.43
N ARG A 99 -13.32 12.44 -4.97
CA ARG A 99 -14.80 12.50 -4.99
C ARG A 99 -15.39 12.86 -6.37
N GLY A 100 -14.75 12.34 -7.43
CA GLY A 100 -15.16 12.55 -8.81
C GLY A 100 -14.69 13.86 -9.46
N HIS A 101 -14.06 14.77 -8.72
CA HIS A 101 -13.49 16.00 -9.25
C HIS A 101 -11.97 15.87 -9.41
N LEU A 102 -11.43 16.34 -10.53
CA LEU A 102 -9.98 16.39 -10.74
C LEU A 102 -9.36 17.50 -9.88
N HIS A 103 -8.36 17.14 -9.10
CA HIS A 103 -7.58 18.05 -8.27
C HIS A 103 -6.14 18.07 -8.75
N ARG A 104 -5.54 19.24 -8.87
CA ARG A 104 -4.11 19.41 -9.09
C ARG A 104 -3.37 19.40 -7.75
N ILE A 105 -2.34 18.57 -7.63
CA ILE A 105 -1.48 18.55 -6.43
C ILE A 105 -0.61 19.81 -6.42
N GLU A 106 -0.73 20.61 -5.37
CA GLU A 106 0.06 21.81 -5.16
C GLU A 106 0.93 21.65 -3.91
N HIS A 107 2.25 21.68 -4.12
CA HIS A 107 3.22 21.62 -3.02
C HIS A 107 3.40 23.01 -2.40
N ARG A 108 3.18 23.10 -1.08
CA ARG A 108 3.33 24.35 -0.29
C ARG A 108 4.22 24.08 0.93
N PRO A 109 5.55 24.09 0.77
CA PRO A 109 6.50 23.65 1.81
C PRO A 109 6.36 24.43 3.12
N GLY A 110 6.07 25.74 3.07
CA GLY A 110 5.94 26.60 4.25
C GLY A 110 4.54 26.66 4.87
N ALA A 111 3.56 25.96 4.31
CA ALA A 111 2.19 26.01 4.81
C ALA A 111 2.02 25.19 6.11
N ARG A 112 1.04 25.61 6.94
CA ARG A 112 0.60 24.82 8.11
C ARG A 112 -0.30 23.67 7.67
N GLY A 113 -0.26 22.59 8.40
CA GLY A 113 -1.06 21.40 8.10
C GLY A 113 -0.27 20.30 7.40
N THR A 114 -0.96 19.32 6.80
CA THR A 114 -0.33 18.23 6.08
C THR A 114 -0.83 18.14 4.64
N VAL A 115 -2.11 17.82 4.44
CA VAL A 115 -2.79 17.78 3.13
C VAL A 115 -4.22 18.27 3.33
N TRP A 116 -4.69 19.13 2.43
CA TRP A 116 -6.07 19.63 2.39
C TRP A 116 -6.52 19.89 0.97
N ALA A 117 -7.82 19.79 0.72
CA ALA A 117 -8.42 20.20 -0.54
C ALA A 117 -8.94 21.64 -0.42
N GLU A 118 -8.75 22.43 -1.46
CA GLU A 118 -9.33 23.77 -1.58
C GLU A 118 -9.73 24.03 -3.05
N THR A 119 -10.59 25.01 -3.25
CA THR A 119 -10.89 25.53 -4.59
C THR A 119 -10.41 26.97 -4.64
N ARG A 120 -9.60 27.29 -5.67
CA ARG A 120 -9.10 28.63 -5.94
C ARG A 120 -9.34 28.97 -7.38
N ASP A 121 -9.96 30.09 -7.63
CA ASP A 121 -10.27 30.59 -9.00
C ASP A 121 -10.96 29.54 -9.90
N GLY A 122 -11.81 28.71 -9.31
CA GLY A 122 -12.50 27.61 -10.01
C GLY A 122 -11.69 26.33 -10.19
N GLU A 123 -10.42 26.32 -9.83
CA GLU A 123 -9.57 25.14 -9.88
C GLU A 123 -9.59 24.38 -8.55
N HIS A 124 -9.77 23.06 -8.62
CA HIS A 124 -9.66 22.20 -7.43
C HIS A 124 -8.21 21.84 -7.19
N LEU A 125 -7.73 22.16 -5.99
CA LEU A 125 -6.36 21.92 -5.56
C LEU A 125 -6.30 20.93 -4.42
N LEU A 126 -5.31 20.04 -4.45
CA LEU A 126 -4.91 19.23 -3.30
C LEU A 126 -3.56 19.76 -2.80
N CYS A 127 -3.62 20.60 -1.78
CA CYS A 127 -2.45 21.26 -1.23
C CYS A 127 -1.70 20.33 -0.27
N VAL A 128 -0.37 20.30 -0.38
CA VAL A 128 0.51 19.42 0.42
C VAL A 128 1.61 20.26 1.04
N ALA A 129 1.64 20.32 2.38
CA ALA A 129 2.67 20.99 3.14
C ALA A 129 3.93 20.13 3.35
N GLY A 130 5.05 20.78 3.72
CA GLY A 130 6.32 20.16 4.12
C GLY A 130 7.17 19.70 2.94
N ASP A 131 8.19 18.85 3.18
CA ASP A 131 9.26 18.57 2.23
C ASP A 131 8.80 17.72 1.04
N ALA A 132 9.31 18.04 -0.14
CA ALA A 132 8.96 17.42 -1.42
C ALA A 132 9.06 15.86 -1.45
N PRO A 133 10.06 15.20 -0.86
CA PRO A 133 10.14 13.73 -0.85
C PRO A 133 8.95 13.03 -0.18
N TYR A 134 8.21 13.74 0.67
CA TYR A 134 7.09 13.16 1.42
C TYR A 134 5.71 13.42 0.79
N ILE A 135 5.63 14.15 -0.33
CA ILE A 135 4.36 14.48 -1.00
C ILE A 135 3.55 13.22 -1.28
N SER A 136 4.13 12.25 -1.98
CA SER A 136 3.43 11.02 -2.38
C SER A 136 2.86 10.25 -1.18
N ARG A 137 3.64 10.11 -0.10
CA ARG A 137 3.18 9.46 1.13
C ARG A 137 2.05 10.23 1.79
N ARG A 138 2.19 11.56 1.92
CA ARG A 138 1.17 12.41 2.56
C ARG A 138 -0.15 12.40 1.81
N VAL A 139 -0.11 12.49 0.48
CA VAL A 139 -1.31 12.38 -0.37
C VAL A 139 -1.96 11.02 -0.19
N HIS A 140 -1.20 9.94 -0.21
CA HIS A 140 -1.74 8.60 -0.02
C HIS A 140 -2.38 8.39 1.36
N ASP A 141 -1.76 8.91 2.43
CA ASP A 141 -2.30 8.83 3.79
C ASP A 141 -3.57 9.68 3.93
N PHE A 142 -3.61 10.86 3.28
CA PHE A 142 -4.81 11.70 3.19
C PHE A 142 -5.95 10.96 2.49
N LEU A 143 -5.72 10.42 1.29
CA LEU A 143 -6.74 9.71 0.53
C LEU A 143 -7.30 8.50 1.30
N LYS A 144 -6.46 7.77 2.03
CA LYS A 144 -6.91 6.67 2.89
C LYS A 144 -7.77 7.14 4.04
N ARG A 145 -7.43 8.26 4.66
CA ARG A 145 -8.21 8.83 5.77
C ARG A 145 -9.57 9.30 5.28
N GLU A 146 -9.60 10.05 4.17
CA GLU A 146 -10.83 10.52 3.55
C GLU A 146 -11.72 9.34 3.09
N ALA A 147 -11.12 8.33 2.46
CA ALA A 147 -11.83 7.12 2.08
C ALA A 147 -12.46 6.41 3.29
N LYS A 148 -11.73 6.33 4.40
CA LYS A 148 -12.26 5.71 5.63
C LYS A 148 -13.46 6.49 6.16
N HIS A 149 -13.35 7.80 6.23
CA HIS A 149 -14.43 8.69 6.69
C HIS A 149 -15.70 8.52 5.84
N ASP A 150 -15.56 8.65 4.51
CA ASP A 150 -16.71 8.58 3.59
C ASP A 150 -17.35 7.19 3.58
N LEU A 151 -16.54 6.13 3.57
CA LEU A 151 -17.01 4.75 3.57
C LEU A 151 -17.68 4.36 4.90
N GLU A 152 -17.20 4.87 6.04
CA GLU A 152 -17.89 4.67 7.32
C GLU A 152 -19.25 5.37 7.33
N ALA A 153 -19.34 6.59 6.82
CA ALA A 153 -20.60 7.33 6.72
C ALA A 153 -21.59 6.62 5.78
N ALA A 154 -21.14 6.21 4.59
CA ALA A 154 -21.98 5.48 3.63
C ALA A 154 -22.45 4.13 4.20
N SER A 155 -21.53 3.38 4.84
CA SER A 155 -21.88 2.09 5.47
C SER A 155 -22.93 2.25 6.57
N ARG A 156 -22.84 3.29 7.41
CA ARG A 156 -23.84 3.58 8.45
C ARG A 156 -25.21 3.86 7.85
N ARG A 157 -25.28 4.72 6.82
CA ARG A 157 -26.56 5.01 6.13
C ARG A 157 -27.19 3.75 5.55
N ALA A 158 -26.39 2.95 4.81
CA ALA A 158 -26.86 1.72 4.18
C ALA A 158 -27.34 0.68 5.21
N THR A 159 -26.58 0.46 6.27
CA THR A 159 -26.95 -0.53 7.31
C THR A 159 -28.12 -0.10 8.14
N GLN A 160 -28.30 1.21 8.39
CA GLN A 160 -29.49 1.76 9.04
C GLN A 160 -30.75 1.52 8.21
N ALA A 161 -30.68 1.76 6.89
CA ALA A 161 -31.79 1.50 5.99
C ALA A 161 -32.20 0.02 5.91
N LEU A 162 -31.22 -0.89 6.10
CA LEU A 162 -31.44 -2.34 6.05
C LEU A 162 -31.77 -2.97 7.43
N GLY A 163 -31.72 -2.20 8.52
CA GLY A 163 -31.92 -2.72 9.89
C GLY A 163 -30.82 -3.67 10.36
N ILE A 164 -29.59 -3.60 9.80
CA ILE A 164 -28.46 -4.46 10.14
C ILE A 164 -27.34 -3.65 10.77
N VAL A 165 -26.39 -4.35 11.40
CA VAL A 165 -25.20 -3.72 12.00
C VAL A 165 -23.93 -4.29 11.42
N PHE A 166 -22.89 -3.47 11.31
CA PHE A 166 -21.53 -3.92 11.00
C PHE A 166 -20.59 -3.65 12.18
N ARG A 167 -19.53 -4.43 12.27
CA ARG A 167 -18.59 -4.31 13.36
C ARG A 167 -17.61 -3.13 13.18
N ARG A 168 -17.06 -3.01 11.96
CA ARG A 168 -16.12 -1.93 11.60
C ARG A 168 -15.88 -1.87 10.10
N VAL A 169 -15.44 -0.71 9.63
CA VAL A 169 -14.88 -0.51 8.29
C VAL A 169 -13.35 -0.61 8.34
N SER A 170 -12.78 -1.30 7.36
CA SER A 170 -11.33 -1.42 7.14
C SER A 170 -11.01 -0.96 5.73
N VAL A 171 -10.14 0.03 5.59
CA VAL A 171 -9.69 0.52 4.29
C VAL A 171 -8.36 -0.10 3.94
N ARG A 172 -8.29 -0.73 2.76
CA ARG A 172 -7.15 -1.50 2.27
C ARG A 172 -6.78 -1.11 0.85
N ASP A 173 -5.66 -1.61 0.38
CA ASP A 173 -5.25 -1.53 -1.02
C ASP A 173 -5.62 -2.82 -1.77
N GLN A 174 -6.93 -3.07 -1.89
CA GLN A 174 -7.44 -4.23 -2.60
C GLN A 174 -7.45 -3.95 -4.11
N ARG A 175 -7.09 -4.97 -4.91
CA ARG A 175 -7.02 -4.85 -6.38
C ARG A 175 -8.06 -5.67 -7.10
N SER A 176 -8.50 -6.77 -6.51
CA SER A 176 -9.42 -7.73 -7.13
C SER A 176 -10.88 -7.41 -6.85
N ARG A 177 -11.16 -6.50 -5.93
CA ARG A 177 -12.53 -6.14 -5.52
C ARG A 177 -12.55 -4.75 -4.88
N TRP A 178 -13.65 -4.06 -5.01
CA TRP A 178 -13.88 -2.75 -4.40
C TRP A 178 -14.23 -2.85 -2.92
N GLY A 179 -14.96 -3.90 -2.55
CA GLY A 179 -15.36 -4.15 -1.19
C GLY A 179 -15.56 -5.64 -0.90
N SER A 180 -15.66 -5.98 0.38
CA SER A 180 -16.03 -7.30 0.88
C SER A 180 -16.55 -7.20 2.30
N CYS A 181 -17.51 -8.07 2.66
CA CYS A 181 -17.99 -8.26 4.01
C CYS A 181 -17.52 -9.64 4.51
N SER A 182 -17.01 -9.69 5.74
CA SER A 182 -16.68 -10.96 6.40
C SER A 182 -17.89 -11.46 7.20
N SER A 183 -17.91 -12.76 7.50
CA SER A 183 -18.91 -13.36 8.40
C SER A 183 -18.91 -12.73 9.82
N SER A 184 -17.81 -12.11 10.22
CA SER A 184 -17.70 -11.38 11.49
C SER A 184 -18.16 -9.91 11.41
N GLY A 185 -18.82 -9.48 10.34
CA GLY A 185 -19.33 -8.13 10.17
C GLY A 185 -18.26 -7.05 9.90
N VAL A 186 -17.05 -7.45 9.43
CA VAL A 186 -16.02 -6.47 9.02
C VAL A 186 -16.19 -6.15 7.55
N LEU A 187 -16.48 -4.89 7.25
CA LEU A 187 -16.50 -4.36 5.89
C LEU A 187 -15.08 -3.94 5.51
N SER A 188 -14.59 -4.41 4.36
CA SER A 188 -13.25 -4.07 3.87
C SER A 188 -13.36 -3.47 2.48
N PHE A 189 -12.86 -2.25 2.28
CA PHE A 189 -12.96 -1.50 1.04
C PHE A 189 -11.58 -1.10 0.50
N SER A 190 -11.51 -0.86 -0.81
CA SER A 190 -10.37 -0.20 -1.43
C SER A 190 -10.40 1.30 -1.16
N TRP A 191 -9.26 1.87 -0.76
CA TRP A 191 -9.15 3.32 -0.58
C TRP A 191 -9.38 4.10 -1.88
N ARG A 192 -9.21 3.47 -3.04
CA ARG A 192 -9.43 4.12 -4.34
C ARG A 192 -10.87 4.50 -4.60
N LEU A 193 -11.81 4.00 -3.81
CA LEU A 193 -13.21 4.42 -3.91
C LEU A 193 -13.38 5.92 -3.67
N ILE A 194 -12.47 6.57 -2.93
CA ILE A 194 -12.50 8.02 -2.73
C ILE A 194 -12.29 8.82 -4.03
N MET A 195 -11.71 8.19 -5.06
CA MET A 195 -11.52 8.82 -6.36
C MET A 195 -12.81 8.86 -7.20
N ALA A 196 -13.74 7.95 -6.91
CA ALA A 196 -15.02 7.88 -7.58
C ALA A 196 -15.99 8.99 -7.13
N PRO A 197 -16.98 9.36 -7.96
CA PRO A 197 -18.06 10.25 -7.52
C PRO A 197 -18.79 9.70 -6.30
N PRO A 198 -19.34 10.56 -5.41
CA PRO A 198 -19.95 10.13 -4.14
C PRO A 198 -21.08 9.11 -4.30
N PHE A 199 -21.87 9.19 -5.35
CA PHE A 199 -22.98 8.25 -5.61
C PHE A 199 -22.51 6.79 -5.77
N VAL A 200 -21.24 6.56 -6.11
CA VAL A 200 -20.67 5.20 -6.21
C VAL A 200 -20.54 4.53 -4.84
N LEU A 201 -20.41 5.33 -3.76
CA LEU A 201 -20.34 4.83 -2.40
C LEU A 201 -21.71 4.48 -1.80
N GLU A 202 -22.78 4.89 -2.47
CA GLU A 202 -24.18 4.73 -2.01
C GLU A 202 -24.88 3.53 -2.67
N ARG A 203 -24.21 2.84 -3.58
CA ARG A 203 -24.67 1.62 -4.24
C ARG A 203 -23.92 0.42 -3.68
#